data_b953819283659846cd74e789b640b325
#
_entry.id   b953819283659846cd74e789b640b325
#
_cell.length_a   1.000
_cell.length_b   1.000
_cell.length_c   1.000
_cell.angle_alpha   90.00
_cell.angle_beta   90.00
_cell.angle_gamma   90.00
#
_symmetry.space_group_name_H-M   'P 1'
#
loop_
_entity.id
_entity.type
_entity.pdbx_description
1 polymer ?
#
loop_
_entity_poly.entity_id
_entity_poly.type
_entity_poly.pdbx_seq_one_letter_code
_entity_poly.pdbx_strand_id
1 'polypeptide(L)'
;MSRPPLAAPTRRHDTGAVRPATVTAAAVTAVLGAGAALLAAGRLAGDAALRNPSARPLPTEPRLTVHATAAGQVTLTRSLASLRSGRYGLIGEDCHAVVGPVVEHAAGTADTVVRRLEKVTRGTLLPGSKVRLTPQVHTGDPRTALGLEYHDVEIPGELGVLPAWFVPGARDTWVLTLHGLGTTREHPMVVLDFLHGQRFPVLDLAYRGDPGAPKRPDGLSHLGESEWRDVDAAIRYAIGHGAERIVLHGWSTGATMALRAAAHAGLRDRISGLVLDSPVLDWEATLRALATGRRTPAALLPLAVRAAQGSTGRHSDGPAEALGPATLRVPTLIFHGPGDTLAPYRLSRELAARQPDLISLHEVLDAPHGAMWNADPGRYEEALRRFLTPLM
;
A
#
# COMPACT_ATOMS: atom_id res chain seq x y z
N MET A 1 51.68 -84.16 -37.13
CA MET A 1 51.49 -83.75 -35.67
C MET A 1 51.23 -82.26 -35.66
N SER A 2 49.97 -81.84 -35.72
CA SER A 2 49.60 -80.42 -35.72
C SER A 2 48.72 -80.15 -34.50
N ARG A 3 49.12 -79.15 -33.68
CA ARG A 3 48.38 -78.71 -32.55
C ARG A 3 47.23 -77.78 -32.99
N PRO A 4 46.06 -77.80 -32.34
CA PRO A 4 44.96 -76.86 -32.59
C PRO A 4 45.17 -75.53 -31.90
N PRO A 5 44.61 -74.47 -32.42
CA PRO A 5 44.79 -73.13 -31.84
C PRO A 5 43.89 -72.90 -30.59
N LEU A 6 44.43 -72.12 -29.62
CA LEU A 6 43.77 -71.67 -28.42
C LEU A 6 42.67 -70.67 -28.74
N ALA A 7 41.49 -70.89 -28.17
CA ALA A 7 40.34 -70.02 -28.27
C ALA A 7 40.58 -68.76 -27.33
N ALA A 8 40.29 -67.54 -27.84
CA ALA A 8 40.35 -66.29 -27.11
C ALA A 8 39.12 -66.15 -26.14
N PRO A 9 39.28 -65.52 -24.96
CA PRO A 9 38.15 -65.32 -24.05
C PRO A 9 37.24 -64.21 -24.54
N THR A 10 35.95 -64.53 -24.67
CA THR A 10 34.88 -63.58 -24.93
C THR A 10 34.68 -62.66 -23.72
N ARG A 11 34.91 -61.35 -23.91
CA ARG A 11 34.52 -60.32 -22.92
C ARG A 11 32.98 -60.31 -22.83
N ARG A 12 32.48 -60.69 -21.68
CA ARG A 12 31.09 -60.39 -21.30
C ARG A 12 30.96 -58.90 -21.08
N HIS A 13 30.15 -58.22 -21.86
CA HIS A 13 29.65 -56.88 -21.53
C HIS A 13 28.71 -57.02 -20.33
N ASP A 14 29.18 -56.57 -19.17
CA ASP A 14 28.35 -56.43 -17.99
C ASP A 14 27.47 -55.21 -18.21
N THR A 15 26.24 -55.43 -18.66
CA THR A 15 25.20 -54.42 -18.67
C THR A 15 24.74 -54.24 -17.22
N GLY A 16 25.36 -53.29 -16.53
CA GLY A 16 25.00 -52.95 -15.15
C GLY A 16 23.53 -52.56 -15.04
N ALA A 17 22.73 -53.53 -14.67
CA ALA A 17 21.33 -53.28 -14.32
C ALA A 17 21.30 -52.33 -13.10
N VAL A 18 20.88 -51.10 -13.36
CA VAL A 18 20.66 -50.11 -12.29
C VAL A 18 19.63 -50.68 -11.32
N ARG A 19 20.05 -50.92 -10.07
CA ARG A 19 19.19 -51.54 -9.07
C ARG A 19 17.96 -50.65 -8.81
N PRO A 20 16.72 -51.17 -8.78
CA PRO A 20 15.50 -50.38 -8.60
C PRO A 20 15.51 -49.51 -7.34
N ALA A 21 16.21 -49.92 -6.31
CA ALA A 21 16.38 -49.14 -5.06
C ALA A 21 17.15 -47.80 -5.27
N THR A 22 18.13 -47.76 -6.20
CA THR A 22 18.90 -46.52 -6.49
C THR A 22 18.08 -45.55 -7.33
N VAL A 23 17.21 -46.02 -8.23
CA VAL A 23 16.28 -45.19 -9.02
C VAL A 23 15.21 -44.60 -8.11
N THR A 24 14.69 -45.36 -7.16
CA THR A 24 13.68 -44.90 -6.21
C THR A 24 14.26 -43.85 -5.27
N ALA A 25 15.48 -44.05 -4.73
CA ALA A 25 16.16 -43.09 -3.87
C ALA A 25 16.44 -41.77 -4.62
N ALA A 26 16.93 -41.84 -5.86
CA ALA A 26 17.18 -40.63 -6.68
C ALA A 26 15.88 -39.88 -7.00
N ALA A 27 14.79 -40.59 -7.31
CA ALA A 27 13.48 -39.97 -7.57
C ALA A 27 12.90 -39.31 -6.30
N VAL A 28 13.00 -39.95 -5.14
CA VAL A 28 12.55 -39.38 -3.86
C VAL A 28 13.40 -38.14 -3.51
N THR A 29 14.72 -38.17 -3.69
CA THR A 29 15.57 -37.02 -3.42
C THR A 29 15.28 -35.86 -4.39
N ALA A 30 15.01 -36.13 -5.68
CA ALA A 30 14.63 -35.12 -6.66
C ALA A 30 13.27 -34.48 -6.33
N VAL A 31 12.27 -35.26 -5.91
CA VAL A 31 10.95 -34.76 -5.50
C VAL A 31 11.05 -33.91 -4.22
N LEU A 32 11.81 -34.36 -3.21
CA LEU A 32 12.02 -33.61 -1.99
C LEU A 32 12.82 -32.29 -2.26
N GLY A 33 13.84 -32.34 -3.11
CA GLY A 33 14.59 -31.19 -3.55
C GLY A 33 13.74 -30.18 -4.32
N ALA A 34 12.90 -30.63 -5.24
CA ALA A 34 11.96 -29.77 -5.97
C ALA A 34 10.91 -29.17 -5.05
N GLY A 35 10.37 -29.94 -4.10
CA GLY A 35 9.43 -29.45 -3.09
C GLY A 35 10.03 -28.37 -2.20
N ALA A 36 11.25 -28.56 -1.70
CA ALA A 36 11.98 -27.57 -0.91
C ALA A 36 12.28 -26.30 -1.70
N ALA A 37 12.66 -26.41 -2.98
CA ALA A 37 12.89 -25.28 -3.87
C ALA A 37 11.61 -24.45 -4.11
N LEU A 38 10.48 -25.10 -4.32
CA LEU A 38 9.18 -24.45 -4.50
C LEU A 38 8.75 -23.72 -3.22
N LEU A 39 8.92 -24.32 -2.03
CA LEU A 39 8.63 -23.68 -0.76
C LEU A 39 9.53 -22.46 -0.53
N ALA A 40 10.83 -22.57 -0.82
CA ALA A 40 11.76 -21.44 -0.72
C ALA A 40 11.38 -20.31 -1.70
N ALA A 41 11.04 -20.64 -2.94
CA ALA A 41 10.58 -19.67 -3.93
C ALA A 41 9.27 -18.98 -3.52
N GLY A 42 8.32 -19.75 -2.97
CA GLY A 42 7.08 -19.20 -2.40
C GLY A 42 7.35 -18.24 -1.24
N ARG A 43 8.25 -18.60 -0.32
CA ARG A 43 8.68 -17.74 0.78
C ARG A 43 9.32 -16.45 0.28
N LEU A 44 10.28 -16.54 -0.63
CA LEU A 44 10.93 -15.37 -1.22
C LEU A 44 9.93 -14.44 -1.91
N ALA A 45 8.95 -15.00 -2.62
CA ALA A 45 7.90 -14.23 -3.28
C ALA A 45 6.96 -13.54 -2.27
N GLY A 46 6.56 -14.22 -1.20
CA GLY A 46 5.74 -13.67 -0.12
C GLY A 46 6.45 -12.55 0.62
N ASP A 47 7.69 -12.81 1.06
CA ASP A 47 8.52 -11.81 1.71
C ASP A 47 8.77 -10.59 0.80
N ALA A 48 9.05 -10.83 -0.49
CA ALA A 48 9.22 -9.74 -1.45
C ALA A 48 7.96 -8.89 -1.60
N ALA A 49 6.77 -9.49 -1.61
CA ALA A 49 5.50 -8.78 -1.68
C ALA A 49 5.27 -7.89 -0.43
N LEU A 50 5.65 -8.38 0.75
CA LEU A 50 5.52 -7.65 2.03
C LEU A 50 6.65 -6.65 2.30
N ARG A 51 7.83 -6.82 1.67
CA ARG A 51 8.92 -5.84 1.71
C ARG A 51 8.63 -4.72 0.73
N ASN A 52 7.76 -3.82 1.10
CA ASN A 52 7.51 -2.62 0.30
C ASN A 52 8.12 -1.42 1.03
N PRO A 53 9.27 -0.90 0.54
CA PRO A 53 9.88 0.28 1.13
C PRO A 53 8.95 1.47 1.03
N SER A 54 8.86 2.27 2.08
CA SER A 54 8.17 3.56 2.07
C SER A 54 8.74 4.47 0.97
N ALA A 55 7.93 5.36 0.46
CA ALA A 55 8.27 6.28 -0.65
C ALA A 55 8.62 5.60 -1.99
N ARG A 56 8.15 4.37 -2.22
CA ARG A 56 8.26 3.72 -3.53
C ARG A 56 6.89 3.35 -4.08
N PRO A 57 6.56 3.76 -5.31
CA PRO A 57 5.29 3.41 -5.93
C PRO A 57 5.03 1.91 -5.91
N LEU A 58 3.78 1.53 -5.72
CA LEU A 58 3.37 0.14 -5.71
C LEU A 58 3.75 -0.58 -7.01
N PRO A 59 4.10 -1.86 -6.97
CA PRO A 59 4.48 -2.62 -8.15
C PRO A 59 3.33 -2.78 -9.15
N THR A 60 2.09 -2.57 -8.70
CA THR A 60 0.88 -2.61 -9.53
C THR A 60 0.74 -1.38 -10.44
N GLU A 61 1.40 -0.26 -10.14
CA GLU A 61 1.33 0.93 -10.98
C GLU A 61 2.23 0.78 -12.22
N PRO A 62 1.70 1.02 -13.45
CA PRO A 62 2.44 0.85 -14.67
C PRO A 62 3.54 1.92 -14.83
N ARG A 63 4.63 1.53 -15.48
CA ARG A 63 5.67 2.48 -15.88
C ARG A 63 5.24 3.23 -17.14
N LEU A 64 5.34 4.54 -17.08
CA LEU A 64 5.13 5.44 -18.20
C LEU A 64 6.48 5.99 -18.68
N THR A 65 6.56 6.39 -19.95
CA THR A 65 7.72 7.10 -20.48
C THR A 65 7.34 8.56 -20.66
N VAL A 66 8.22 9.46 -20.24
CA VAL A 66 8.15 10.88 -20.60
C VAL A 66 8.66 11.02 -22.02
N HIS A 67 7.84 11.49 -22.95
CA HIS A 67 8.23 11.71 -24.36
C HIS A 67 8.69 13.15 -24.60
N ALA A 68 8.06 14.09 -23.93
CA ALA A 68 8.41 15.52 -24.02
C ALA A 68 7.98 16.25 -22.75
N THR A 69 8.66 17.35 -22.47
CA THR A 69 8.25 18.36 -21.48
C THR A 69 8.27 19.73 -22.15
N ALA A 70 7.24 20.52 -21.91
CA ALA A 70 7.11 21.89 -22.35
C ALA A 70 6.61 22.75 -21.19
N ALA A 71 6.54 24.06 -21.36
CA ALA A 71 6.04 24.95 -20.31
C ALA A 71 4.61 24.56 -19.88
N GLY A 72 4.47 24.08 -18.66
CA GLY A 72 3.19 23.66 -18.08
C GLY A 72 2.59 22.36 -18.63
N GLN A 73 3.35 21.56 -19.40
CA GLN A 73 2.87 20.30 -19.99
C GLN A 73 3.90 19.20 -19.96
N VAL A 74 3.44 17.96 -19.85
CA VAL A 74 4.24 16.73 -20.00
C VAL A 74 3.52 15.76 -20.92
N THR A 75 4.25 15.22 -21.89
CA THR A 75 3.76 14.17 -22.79
C THR A 75 4.20 12.81 -22.27
N LEU A 76 3.24 11.94 -21.99
CA LEU A 76 3.44 10.60 -21.43
C LEU A 76 2.98 9.53 -22.40
N THR A 77 3.49 8.30 -22.25
CA THR A 77 2.93 7.12 -22.94
C THR A 77 1.45 7.02 -22.62
N ARG A 78 0.62 6.84 -23.66
CA ARG A 78 -0.83 6.65 -23.52
C ARG A 78 -1.13 5.29 -22.91
N SER A 79 -1.92 5.28 -21.87
CA SER A 79 -2.39 4.10 -21.15
C SER A 79 -3.60 4.45 -20.29
N LEU A 80 -4.32 3.46 -19.76
CA LEU A 80 -5.41 3.73 -18.81
C LEU A 80 -4.92 4.57 -17.62
N ALA A 81 -3.71 4.31 -17.12
CA ALA A 81 -3.15 5.09 -16.02
C ALA A 81 -2.89 6.55 -16.39
N SER A 82 -2.27 6.82 -17.54
CA SER A 82 -1.98 8.20 -17.95
C SER A 82 -3.22 8.99 -18.38
N LEU A 83 -4.35 8.31 -18.62
CA LEU A 83 -5.63 8.92 -18.95
C LEU A 83 -6.53 9.20 -17.73
N ARG A 84 -6.17 8.74 -16.53
CA ARG A 84 -6.94 8.97 -15.30
C ARG A 84 -7.22 10.46 -15.11
N SER A 85 -8.43 10.79 -14.69
CA SER A 85 -8.82 12.15 -14.31
C SER A 85 -8.06 12.63 -13.07
N GLY A 86 -8.04 13.94 -12.84
CA GLY A 86 -7.57 14.53 -11.60
C GLY A 86 -6.06 14.81 -11.54
N ARG A 87 -5.53 14.87 -10.31
CA ARG A 87 -4.22 15.40 -9.95
C ARG A 87 -3.37 14.34 -9.24
N TYR A 88 -2.17 14.07 -9.74
CA TYR A 88 -1.29 13.01 -9.23
C TYR A 88 0.14 13.50 -9.09
N GLY A 89 0.89 12.85 -8.20
CA GLY A 89 2.33 12.86 -8.28
C GLY A 89 2.82 12.01 -9.47
N LEU A 90 3.94 12.40 -10.05
CA LEU A 90 4.66 11.67 -11.07
C LEU A 90 6.07 11.40 -10.55
N ILE A 91 6.37 10.15 -10.22
CA ILE A 91 7.63 9.78 -9.57
C ILE A 91 8.51 8.96 -10.51
N GLY A 92 9.75 9.39 -10.68
CA GLY A 92 10.85 8.65 -11.32
C GLY A 92 11.95 8.30 -10.32
N GLU A 93 13.09 7.81 -10.82
CA GLU A 93 14.23 7.44 -9.96
C GLU A 93 14.74 8.66 -9.18
N ASP A 94 14.99 9.77 -9.88
CA ASP A 94 15.57 10.98 -9.30
C ASP A 94 14.65 12.22 -9.44
N CYS A 95 13.38 12.02 -9.78
CA CYS A 95 12.47 13.14 -9.97
C CYS A 95 11.12 12.90 -9.33
N HIS A 96 10.49 14.00 -8.93
CA HIS A 96 9.08 14.05 -8.55
C HIS A 96 8.45 15.31 -9.13
N ALA A 97 7.26 15.16 -9.71
CA ALA A 97 6.50 16.25 -10.29
C ALA A 97 5.01 16.09 -9.95
N VAL A 98 4.25 17.16 -10.09
CA VAL A 98 2.79 17.15 -9.95
C VAL A 98 2.18 17.35 -11.33
N VAL A 99 1.30 16.43 -11.70
CA VAL A 99 0.57 16.49 -12.96
C VAL A 99 -0.93 16.63 -12.69
N GLY A 100 -1.54 17.56 -13.38
CA GLY A 100 -2.98 17.81 -13.37
C GLY A 100 -3.69 16.99 -14.44
N PRO A 101 -4.91 17.42 -14.85
CA PRO A 101 -5.73 16.74 -15.83
C PRO A 101 -5.05 16.57 -17.20
N VAL A 102 -5.59 15.66 -17.99
CA VAL A 102 -5.27 15.53 -19.42
C VAL A 102 -5.65 16.83 -20.14
N VAL A 103 -4.76 17.30 -21.00
CA VAL A 103 -5.01 18.47 -21.83
C VAL A 103 -5.75 18.03 -23.09
N GLU A 104 -7.02 18.36 -23.16
CA GLU A 104 -7.84 18.07 -24.34
C GLU A 104 -7.30 18.83 -25.55
N HIS A 105 -7.41 18.22 -26.74
CA HIS A 105 -6.99 18.79 -28.02
C HIS A 105 -5.49 19.15 -28.12
N ALA A 106 -4.65 18.71 -27.17
CA ALA A 106 -3.21 18.90 -27.33
C ALA A 106 -2.68 18.06 -28.50
N ALA A 107 -1.72 18.62 -29.23
CA ALA A 107 -1.03 17.91 -30.30
C ALA A 107 -0.24 16.71 -29.73
N GLY A 108 -0.76 15.52 -29.90
CA GLY A 108 -0.16 14.25 -29.49
C GLY A 108 -0.30 13.21 -30.58
N THR A 109 0.52 12.17 -30.53
CA THR A 109 0.37 10.98 -31.36
C THR A 109 -0.69 10.04 -30.74
N ALA A 110 -1.13 9.03 -31.52
CA ALA A 110 -2.08 8.03 -30.99
C ALA A 110 -1.58 7.32 -29.73
N ASP A 111 -0.26 7.20 -29.57
CA ASP A 111 0.42 6.49 -28.48
C ASP A 111 0.80 7.38 -27.30
N THR A 112 0.47 8.67 -27.34
CA THR A 112 0.83 9.63 -26.30
C THR A 112 -0.39 10.37 -25.76
N VAL A 113 -0.23 10.92 -24.56
CA VAL A 113 -1.20 11.80 -23.90
C VAL A 113 -0.46 12.97 -23.27
N VAL A 114 -1.03 14.14 -23.38
CA VAL A 114 -0.50 15.36 -22.77
C VAL A 114 -1.26 15.63 -21.49
N ARG A 115 -0.53 15.82 -20.38
CA ARG A 115 -1.10 16.27 -19.11
C ARG A 115 -0.54 17.64 -18.73
N ARG A 116 -1.31 18.38 -17.94
CA ARG A 116 -0.80 19.60 -17.32
C ARG A 116 0.37 19.23 -16.41
N LEU A 117 1.51 19.87 -16.53
CA LEU A 117 2.62 19.81 -15.58
C LEU A 117 2.50 21.02 -14.65
N GLU A 118 2.10 20.80 -13.42
CA GLU A 118 1.85 21.87 -12.47
C GLU A 118 3.16 22.34 -11.81
N LYS A 119 3.99 21.38 -11.37
CA LYS A 119 5.23 21.67 -10.67
C LYS A 119 6.18 20.48 -10.76
N VAL A 120 7.48 20.73 -10.88
CA VAL A 120 8.54 19.76 -10.58
C VAL A 120 9.01 20.05 -9.16
N THR A 121 8.80 19.12 -8.24
CA THR A 121 9.09 19.31 -6.81
C THR A 121 10.46 18.79 -6.41
N ARG A 122 11.01 17.86 -7.19
CA ARG A 122 12.35 17.30 -6.98
C ARG A 122 12.97 16.87 -8.29
N GLY A 123 14.27 17.12 -8.47
CA GLY A 123 15.05 16.69 -9.61
C GLY A 123 14.61 17.32 -10.93
N THR A 124 14.82 16.61 -12.03
CA THR A 124 14.50 17.08 -13.39
C THR A 124 13.72 16.02 -14.14
N LEU A 125 12.63 16.41 -14.77
CA LEU A 125 11.80 15.56 -15.60
C LEU A 125 12.27 15.63 -17.06
N LEU A 126 13.04 14.65 -17.50
CA LEU A 126 13.64 14.63 -18.84
C LEU A 126 12.89 13.68 -19.78
N PRO A 127 12.86 13.96 -21.09
CA PRO A 127 12.44 12.99 -22.09
C PRO A 127 13.22 11.69 -21.97
N GLY A 128 12.52 10.54 -22.10
CA GLY A 128 13.09 9.20 -21.88
C GLY A 128 12.97 8.71 -20.43
N SER A 129 12.73 9.58 -19.44
CA SER A 129 12.56 9.18 -18.04
C SER A 129 11.40 8.18 -17.88
N LYS A 130 11.64 7.16 -17.06
CA LYS A 130 10.62 6.18 -16.67
C LYS A 130 9.99 6.60 -15.35
N VAL A 131 8.70 6.86 -15.38
CA VAL A 131 7.95 7.40 -14.26
C VAL A 131 6.72 6.55 -13.95
N ARG A 132 6.12 6.75 -12.77
CA ARG A 132 4.82 6.20 -12.38
C ARG A 132 3.96 7.30 -11.77
N LEU A 133 2.66 7.15 -11.90
CA LEU A 133 1.73 7.95 -11.11
C LEU A 133 1.76 7.48 -9.65
N THR A 134 1.59 8.41 -8.73
CA THR A 134 1.50 8.16 -7.30
C THR A 134 0.41 9.06 -6.69
N PRO A 135 -0.31 8.62 -5.66
CA PRO A 135 -1.24 9.49 -4.95
C PRO A 135 -0.54 10.61 -4.17
N GLN A 136 0.74 10.46 -3.87
CA GLN A 136 1.54 11.45 -3.16
C GLN A 136 1.84 12.64 -4.07
N VAL A 137 1.16 13.76 -3.81
CA VAL A 137 1.28 15.02 -4.59
C VAL A 137 2.32 15.95 -3.98
N HIS A 138 2.42 15.95 -2.65
CA HIS A 138 3.34 16.80 -1.90
C HIS A 138 4.63 16.08 -1.56
N THR A 139 5.71 16.83 -1.38
CA THR A 139 7.03 16.37 -0.94
C THR A 139 7.62 17.35 0.07
N GLY A 140 8.37 16.85 1.04
CA GLY A 140 8.94 17.64 2.12
C GLY A 140 8.02 17.66 3.35
N ASP A 141 8.04 18.75 4.07
CA ASP A 141 7.25 18.96 5.29
C ASP A 141 6.03 19.88 5.05
N PRO A 142 5.09 20.00 6.01
CA PRO A 142 3.89 20.83 5.84
C PRO A 142 4.20 22.31 5.56
N ARG A 143 5.30 22.87 6.10
CA ARG A 143 5.67 24.26 5.85
C ARG A 143 6.19 24.45 4.44
N THR A 144 7.09 23.60 3.97
CA THR A 144 7.66 23.71 2.63
C THR A 144 6.68 23.34 1.53
N ALA A 145 5.78 22.39 1.78
CA ALA A 145 4.82 21.92 0.80
C ALA A 145 3.55 22.78 0.72
N LEU A 146 3.05 23.25 1.85
CA LEU A 146 1.72 23.87 2.01
C LEU A 146 1.77 25.24 2.68
N GLY A 147 2.90 25.69 3.25
CA GLY A 147 2.99 26.92 4.01
C GLY A 147 2.35 26.83 5.40
N LEU A 148 2.05 25.64 5.88
CA LEU A 148 1.42 25.43 7.17
C LEU A 148 2.47 25.39 8.29
N GLU A 149 2.18 26.07 9.41
CA GLU A 149 2.96 25.91 10.62
C GLU A 149 2.73 24.52 11.22
N TYR A 150 3.81 23.89 11.65
CA TYR A 150 3.79 22.56 12.25
C TYR A 150 4.92 22.41 13.28
N HIS A 151 4.82 21.38 14.09
CA HIS A 151 5.86 20.93 15.01
C HIS A 151 6.23 19.48 14.73
N ASP A 152 7.53 19.19 14.68
CA ASP A 152 8.00 17.81 14.79
C ASP A 152 7.77 17.33 16.22
N VAL A 153 7.11 16.18 16.36
CA VAL A 153 6.83 15.57 17.66
C VAL A 153 7.29 14.11 17.67
N GLU A 154 7.67 13.66 18.84
CA GLU A 154 8.16 12.32 19.10
C GLU A 154 7.17 11.56 19.98
N ILE A 155 6.64 10.46 19.47
CA ILE A 155 5.62 9.65 20.14
C ILE A 155 6.27 8.36 20.66
N PRO A 156 6.25 8.08 21.98
CA PRO A 156 6.73 6.82 22.52
C PRO A 156 5.89 5.64 22.02
N GLY A 157 6.46 4.84 21.10
CA GLY A 157 5.84 3.64 20.56
C GLY A 157 6.41 2.35 21.16
N GLU A 158 5.82 1.20 20.83
CA GLU A 158 6.23 -0.11 21.33
C GLU A 158 7.67 -0.49 20.94
N LEU A 159 8.08 -0.17 19.72
CA LEU A 159 9.40 -0.52 19.17
C LEU A 159 10.42 0.62 19.29
N GLY A 160 10.02 1.78 19.77
CA GLY A 160 10.83 2.99 19.87
C GLY A 160 10.04 4.24 19.51
N VAL A 161 10.75 5.34 19.34
CA VAL A 161 10.14 6.66 19.06
C VAL A 161 9.58 6.72 17.65
N LEU A 162 8.34 7.19 17.52
CA LEU A 162 7.64 7.40 16.26
C LEU A 162 7.62 8.90 15.94
N PRO A 163 8.22 9.33 14.82
CA PRO A 163 8.14 10.72 14.41
C PRO A 163 6.74 11.07 13.91
N ALA A 164 6.23 12.23 14.23
CA ALA A 164 4.99 12.74 13.64
C ALA A 164 5.09 14.25 13.38
N TRP A 165 4.25 14.74 12.47
CA TRP A 165 4.01 16.17 12.30
C TRP A 165 2.73 16.55 13.00
N PHE A 166 2.81 17.55 13.88
CA PHE A 166 1.64 18.12 14.52
C PHE A 166 1.34 19.49 13.90
N VAL A 167 0.23 19.60 13.19
CA VAL A 167 -0.31 20.85 12.67
C VAL A 167 -1.34 21.37 13.67
N PRO A 168 -1.13 22.54 14.29
CA PRO A 168 -2.03 23.08 15.31
C PRO A 168 -3.43 23.40 14.75
N GLY A 169 -4.43 23.30 15.59
CA GLY A 169 -5.81 23.69 15.34
C GLY A 169 -6.48 24.17 16.62
N ALA A 170 -7.75 24.56 16.52
CA ALA A 170 -8.47 25.15 17.66
C ALA A 170 -9.63 24.26 18.15
N ARG A 171 -9.73 23.01 17.67
CA ARG A 171 -10.78 22.06 18.09
C ARG A 171 -10.24 21.08 19.11
N ASP A 172 -11.14 20.54 19.92
CA ASP A 172 -10.84 19.47 20.89
C ASP A 172 -10.83 18.09 20.21
N THR A 173 -11.42 17.97 19.02
CA THR A 173 -11.33 16.78 18.17
C THR A 173 -10.09 16.87 17.27
N TRP A 174 -9.16 15.93 17.43
CA TRP A 174 -7.97 15.85 16.58
C TRP A 174 -8.15 14.85 15.45
N VAL A 175 -7.49 15.09 14.33
CA VAL A 175 -7.42 14.13 13.23
C VAL A 175 -6.04 13.48 13.21
N LEU A 176 -5.99 12.14 13.31
CA LEU A 176 -4.76 11.36 13.11
C LEU A 176 -4.75 10.84 11.69
N THR A 177 -3.74 11.21 10.91
CA THR A 177 -3.58 10.76 9.53
C THR A 177 -2.57 9.62 9.43
N LEU A 178 -2.92 8.59 8.63
CA LEU A 178 -2.22 7.31 8.55
C LEU A 178 -2.04 6.94 7.07
N HIS A 179 -0.86 7.16 6.54
CA HIS A 179 -0.59 6.84 5.13
C HIS A 179 -0.64 5.33 4.80
N GLY A 180 -0.66 5.03 3.52
CA GLY A 180 -0.74 3.66 3.02
C GLY A 180 0.62 3.04 2.67
N LEU A 181 0.55 1.81 2.16
CA LEU A 181 1.71 1.08 1.69
C LEU A 181 2.37 1.80 0.50
N GLY A 182 3.69 1.91 0.52
CA GLY A 182 4.47 2.53 -0.56
C GLY A 182 4.51 4.06 -0.55
N THR A 183 3.83 4.70 0.41
CA THR A 183 3.86 6.14 0.65
C THR A 183 4.47 6.46 2.01
N THR A 184 4.53 7.72 2.37
CA THR A 184 5.00 8.22 3.66
C THR A 184 3.97 9.21 4.20
N ARG A 185 4.25 9.82 5.38
CA ARG A 185 3.45 10.94 5.91
C ARG A 185 3.36 12.15 4.96
N GLU A 186 4.07 12.17 3.85
CA GLU A 186 3.84 13.17 2.79
C GLU A 186 2.53 12.92 2.00
N HIS A 187 1.98 11.70 2.03
CA HIS A 187 0.74 11.38 1.33
C HIS A 187 -0.48 12.07 1.96
N PRO A 188 -0.71 12.00 3.28
CA PRO A 188 -1.81 12.70 3.94
C PRO A 188 -1.80 14.22 3.76
N MET A 189 -0.70 14.83 3.37
CA MET A 189 -0.66 16.27 3.10
C MET A 189 -1.70 16.73 2.06
N VAL A 190 -2.24 15.83 1.25
CA VAL A 190 -3.33 16.14 0.29
C VAL A 190 -4.60 16.68 0.96
N VAL A 191 -4.82 16.37 2.24
CA VAL A 191 -5.98 16.85 3.01
C VAL A 191 -5.62 17.83 4.13
N LEU A 192 -4.34 18.11 4.35
CA LEU A 192 -3.91 18.96 5.46
C LEU A 192 -4.45 20.40 5.36
N ASP A 193 -4.39 21.01 4.18
CA ASP A 193 -4.96 22.35 3.95
C ASP A 193 -6.44 22.39 4.27
N PHE A 194 -7.20 21.39 3.84
CA PHE A 194 -8.62 21.27 4.12
C PHE A 194 -8.87 21.13 5.63
N LEU A 195 -8.17 20.22 6.32
CA LEU A 195 -8.35 19.97 7.75
C LEU A 195 -7.95 21.18 8.59
N HIS A 196 -6.83 21.83 8.24
CA HIS A 196 -6.39 23.07 8.89
C HIS A 196 -7.41 24.20 8.68
N GLY A 197 -7.94 24.36 7.45
CA GLY A 197 -9.02 25.31 7.15
C GLY A 197 -10.30 25.03 7.96
N GLN A 198 -10.56 23.78 8.34
CA GLN A 198 -11.62 23.38 9.25
C GLN A 198 -11.22 23.52 10.74
N ARG A 199 -10.00 23.99 11.03
CA ARG A 199 -9.44 24.23 12.37
C ARG A 199 -9.21 22.96 13.21
N PHE A 200 -9.06 21.79 12.60
CA PHE A 200 -8.66 20.58 13.30
C PHE A 200 -7.17 20.59 13.61
N PRO A 201 -6.75 20.27 14.85
CA PRO A 201 -5.39 19.81 15.07
C PRO A 201 -5.17 18.49 14.33
N VAL A 202 -4.06 18.38 13.59
CA VAL A 202 -3.74 17.16 12.82
C VAL A 202 -2.43 16.58 13.32
N LEU A 203 -2.43 15.27 13.58
CA LEU A 203 -1.24 14.51 13.92
C LEU A 203 -0.96 13.51 12.79
N ASP A 204 0.05 13.79 11.99
CA ASP A 204 0.44 13.00 10.82
C ASP A 204 1.59 12.05 11.18
N LEU A 205 1.30 10.76 11.26
CA LEU A 205 2.15 9.74 11.89
C LEU A 205 3.07 9.06 10.88
N ALA A 206 4.37 8.99 11.21
CA ALA A 206 5.27 7.97 10.68
C ALA A 206 5.27 6.76 11.63
N TYR A 207 4.90 5.60 11.11
CA TYR A 207 4.80 4.37 11.89
C TYR A 207 5.97 3.41 11.59
N ARG A 208 6.09 2.32 12.34
CA ARG A 208 7.18 1.34 12.19
C ARG A 208 7.43 0.97 10.72
N GLY A 209 8.69 1.08 10.32
CA GLY A 209 9.16 0.82 8.96
C GLY A 209 9.30 2.04 8.08
N ASP A 210 8.84 3.22 8.51
CA ASP A 210 9.02 4.47 7.80
C ASP A 210 10.40 5.10 8.03
N PRO A 211 10.80 6.05 7.17
CA PRO A 211 12.01 6.82 7.40
C PRO A 211 11.97 7.55 8.76
N GLY A 212 12.98 7.33 9.58
CA GLY A 212 13.07 7.91 10.93
C GLY A 212 12.31 7.15 12.02
N ALA A 213 11.38 6.26 11.68
CA ALA A 213 10.67 5.42 12.62
C ALA A 213 11.41 4.09 12.90
N PRO A 214 11.06 3.37 13.98
CA PRO A 214 11.66 2.06 14.29
C PRO A 214 11.48 1.06 13.15
N LYS A 215 12.50 0.25 12.91
CA LYS A 215 12.41 -0.84 11.92
C LYS A 215 11.50 -1.96 12.44
N ARG A 216 10.77 -2.60 11.53
CA ARG A 216 10.04 -3.83 11.84
C ARG A 216 11.03 -4.95 12.18
N PRO A 217 10.79 -5.76 13.22
CA PRO A 217 11.72 -6.81 13.63
C PRO A 217 12.04 -7.83 12.53
N ASP A 218 11.05 -8.18 11.71
CA ASP A 218 11.16 -9.10 10.57
C ASP A 218 11.42 -8.41 9.23
N GLY A 219 11.39 -7.08 9.19
CA GLY A 219 11.52 -6.28 7.98
C GLY A 219 10.33 -6.37 7.02
N LEU A 220 9.20 -6.96 7.45
CA LEU A 220 7.99 -7.15 6.63
C LEU A 220 6.87 -6.20 7.05
N SER A 221 6.06 -5.78 6.10
CA SER A 221 4.78 -5.13 6.40
C SER A 221 3.74 -6.19 6.73
N HIS A 222 3.04 -6.00 7.82
CA HIS A 222 1.90 -6.84 8.20
C HIS A 222 0.58 -6.26 7.66
N LEU A 223 0.65 -5.31 6.72
CA LEU A 223 -0.49 -4.66 6.09
C LEU A 223 -1.49 -4.05 7.08
N GLY A 224 -0.98 -3.48 8.17
CA GLY A 224 -1.77 -2.83 9.23
C GLY A 224 -2.10 -3.71 10.44
N GLU A 225 -1.82 -5.02 10.38
CA GLU A 225 -2.20 -5.98 11.41
C GLU A 225 -1.39 -5.88 12.71
N SER A 226 -0.15 -5.43 12.65
CA SER A 226 0.69 -5.18 13.82
C SER A 226 0.95 -3.67 14.01
N GLU A 227 0.96 -2.92 12.91
CA GLU A 227 1.26 -1.50 12.87
C GLU A 227 0.21 -0.65 13.60
N TRP A 228 -1.02 -1.14 13.79
CA TRP A 228 -2.06 -0.43 14.55
C TRP A 228 -1.66 -0.11 16.00
N ARG A 229 -0.67 -0.80 16.59
CA ARG A 229 -0.14 -0.49 17.92
C ARG A 229 0.57 0.86 17.96
N ASP A 230 1.12 1.30 16.84
CA ASP A 230 1.71 2.64 16.72
C ASP A 230 0.60 3.71 16.68
N VAL A 231 -0.55 3.38 16.08
CA VAL A 231 -1.75 4.24 16.11
C VAL A 231 -2.29 4.34 17.54
N ASP A 232 -2.33 3.25 18.30
CA ASP A 232 -2.73 3.27 19.72
C ASP A 232 -1.78 4.16 20.55
N ALA A 233 -0.47 4.15 20.28
CA ALA A 233 0.48 5.06 20.90
C ALA A 233 0.20 6.53 20.53
N ALA A 234 -0.12 6.80 19.24
CA ALA A 234 -0.46 8.13 18.77
C ALA A 234 -1.78 8.65 19.37
N ILE A 235 -2.78 7.78 19.55
CA ILE A 235 -4.04 8.12 20.26
C ILE A 235 -3.73 8.52 21.71
N ARG A 236 -2.94 7.73 22.44
CA ARG A 236 -2.54 8.08 23.83
C ARG A 236 -1.79 9.40 23.88
N TYR A 237 -0.89 9.64 22.95
CA TYR A 237 -0.16 10.89 22.83
C TYR A 237 -1.13 12.07 22.63
N ALA A 238 -2.03 12.00 21.65
CA ALA A 238 -2.97 13.06 21.33
C ALA A 238 -3.88 13.41 22.54
N ILE A 239 -4.44 12.37 23.21
CA ILE A 239 -5.27 12.55 24.41
C ILE A 239 -4.46 13.19 25.56
N GLY A 240 -3.22 12.75 25.76
CA GLY A 240 -2.31 13.34 26.76
C GLY A 240 -1.92 14.81 26.48
N HIS A 241 -2.12 15.27 25.23
CA HIS A 241 -1.79 16.64 24.80
C HIS A 241 -3.04 17.47 24.49
N GLY A 242 -4.21 17.09 25.00
CA GLY A 242 -5.41 17.92 24.99
C GLY A 242 -6.49 17.52 23.97
N ALA A 243 -6.31 16.45 23.20
CA ALA A 243 -7.40 15.94 22.41
C ALA A 243 -8.49 15.33 23.31
N GLU A 244 -9.74 15.71 23.13
CA GLU A 244 -10.87 15.03 23.78
C GLU A 244 -11.38 13.86 22.96
N ARG A 245 -11.36 14.01 21.64
CA ARG A 245 -11.83 13.02 20.65
C ARG A 245 -10.83 12.89 19.50
N ILE A 246 -10.88 11.75 18.83
CA ILE A 246 -9.99 11.43 17.73
C ILE A 246 -10.82 10.98 16.54
N VAL A 247 -10.53 11.53 15.37
CA VAL A 247 -10.90 10.96 14.06
C VAL A 247 -9.66 10.32 13.45
N LEU A 248 -9.76 9.06 13.06
CA LEU A 248 -8.69 8.38 12.35
C LEU A 248 -8.95 8.48 10.84
N HIS A 249 -8.01 9.02 10.10
CA HIS A 249 -8.07 9.12 8.65
C HIS A 249 -6.92 8.31 8.03
N GLY A 250 -7.24 7.16 7.44
CA GLY A 250 -6.25 6.21 6.92
C GLY A 250 -6.42 5.88 5.46
N TRP A 251 -5.30 5.68 4.78
CA TRP A 251 -5.22 5.20 3.39
C TRP A 251 -4.70 3.77 3.35
N SER A 252 -5.31 2.90 2.56
CA SER A 252 -4.80 1.55 2.31
C SER A 252 -4.57 0.78 3.63
N THR A 253 -3.32 0.40 3.91
CA THR A 253 -2.92 -0.23 5.19
C THR A 253 -3.13 0.70 6.38
N GLY A 254 -3.03 2.02 6.20
CA GLY A 254 -3.39 3.00 7.23
C GLY A 254 -4.87 2.93 7.61
N ALA A 255 -5.74 2.67 6.63
CA ALA A 255 -7.17 2.42 6.89
C ALA A 255 -7.39 1.11 7.68
N THR A 256 -6.61 0.07 7.39
CA THR A 256 -6.63 -1.18 8.18
C THR A 256 -6.17 -0.92 9.62
N MET A 257 -5.11 -0.12 9.81
CA MET A 257 -4.66 0.29 11.15
C MET A 257 -5.73 1.06 11.91
N ALA A 258 -6.42 2.00 11.25
CA ALA A 258 -7.53 2.75 11.83
C ALA A 258 -8.66 1.85 12.31
N LEU A 259 -9.07 0.87 11.49
CA LEU A 259 -10.08 -0.14 11.85
C LEU A 259 -9.65 -0.98 13.04
N ARG A 260 -8.39 -1.43 13.04
CA ARG A 260 -7.83 -2.23 14.15
C ARG A 260 -7.73 -1.42 15.45
N ALA A 261 -7.32 -0.15 15.36
CA ALA A 261 -7.27 0.73 16.52
C ALA A 261 -8.67 0.98 17.09
N ALA A 262 -9.68 1.20 16.25
CA ALA A 262 -11.06 1.36 16.68
C ALA A 262 -11.63 0.12 17.39
N ALA A 263 -11.14 -1.08 17.05
CA ALA A 263 -11.55 -2.32 17.67
C ALA A 263 -10.77 -2.64 18.97
N HIS A 264 -9.46 -2.31 19.01
CA HIS A 264 -8.54 -2.88 20.00
C HIS A 264 -7.73 -1.88 20.83
N ALA A 265 -7.65 -0.58 20.44
CA ALA A 265 -6.86 0.40 21.16
C ALA A 265 -7.37 0.58 22.60
N GLY A 266 -6.45 0.89 23.51
CA GLY A 266 -6.78 1.11 24.93
C GLY A 266 -7.75 2.26 25.16
N LEU A 267 -7.65 3.32 24.32
CA LEU A 267 -8.52 4.50 24.35
C LEU A 267 -9.48 4.56 23.15
N ARG A 268 -9.92 3.41 22.64
CA ARG A 268 -10.85 3.32 21.49
C ARG A 268 -12.15 4.11 21.69
N ASP A 269 -12.60 4.26 22.94
CA ASP A 269 -13.82 5.01 23.27
C ASP A 269 -13.64 6.53 23.03
N ARG A 270 -12.42 7.00 22.83
CA ARG A 270 -12.10 8.38 22.42
C ARG A 270 -12.14 8.57 20.90
N ILE A 271 -12.23 7.48 20.12
CA ILE A 271 -12.36 7.54 18.66
C ILE A 271 -13.81 7.89 18.36
N SER A 272 -14.04 9.03 17.70
CA SER A 272 -15.37 9.54 17.34
C SER A 272 -15.75 9.28 15.89
N GLY A 273 -14.81 8.92 15.00
CA GLY A 273 -15.08 8.63 13.61
C GLY A 273 -13.89 8.06 12.87
N LEU A 274 -14.17 7.38 11.76
CA LEU A 274 -13.16 6.83 10.84
C LEU A 274 -13.37 7.38 9.44
N VAL A 275 -12.28 7.73 8.77
CA VAL A 275 -12.23 8.02 7.33
C VAL A 275 -11.26 7.04 6.70
N LEU A 276 -11.73 6.23 5.76
CA LEU A 276 -10.99 5.12 5.20
C LEU A 276 -10.93 5.28 3.67
N ASP A 277 -9.74 5.48 3.14
CA ASP A 277 -9.50 5.53 1.70
C ASP A 277 -8.90 4.19 1.26
N SER A 278 -9.60 3.49 0.36
CA SER A 278 -9.14 2.21 -0.21
C SER A 278 -8.72 1.17 0.85
N PRO A 279 -9.55 0.86 1.87
CA PRO A 279 -9.14 0.00 2.97
C PRO A 279 -8.79 -1.41 2.50
N VAL A 280 -7.69 -1.96 3.02
CA VAL A 280 -7.29 -3.35 2.80
C VAL A 280 -8.12 -4.25 3.74
N LEU A 281 -9.26 -4.73 3.24
CA LEU A 281 -10.18 -5.62 3.95
C LEU A 281 -9.93 -7.10 3.67
N ASP A 282 -9.20 -7.41 2.60
CA ASP A 282 -8.75 -8.76 2.24
C ASP A 282 -7.24 -8.76 2.08
N TRP A 283 -6.56 -9.21 3.13
CA TRP A 283 -5.11 -9.31 3.18
C TRP A 283 -4.55 -10.24 2.09
N GLU A 284 -5.21 -11.38 1.87
CA GLU A 284 -4.76 -12.38 0.90
C GLU A 284 -4.88 -11.86 -0.54
N ALA A 285 -6.01 -11.26 -0.90
CA ALA A 285 -6.21 -10.66 -2.21
C ALA A 285 -5.17 -9.55 -2.46
N THR A 286 -4.93 -8.70 -1.47
CA THR A 286 -3.91 -7.64 -1.56
C THR A 286 -2.51 -8.20 -1.72
N LEU A 287 -2.13 -9.23 -0.95
CA LEU A 287 -0.85 -9.89 -1.10
C LEU A 287 -0.68 -10.52 -2.48
N ARG A 288 -1.72 -11.20 -2.99
CA ARG A 288 -1.72 -11.76 -4.35
C ARG A 288 -1.52 -10.67 -5.41
N ALA A 289 -2.19 -9.54 -5.29
CA ALA A 289 -2.04 -8.41 -6.20
C ALA A 289 -0.62 -7.83 -6.16
N LEU A 290 -0.03 -7.65 -4.97
CA LEU A 290 1.35 -7.21 -4.80
C LEU A 290 2.37 -8.19 -5.42
N ALA A 291 2.21 -9.48 -5.17
CA ALA A 291 3.06 -10.53 -5.72
C ALA A 291 2.96 -10.59 -7.24
N THR A 292 1.74 -10.48 -7.80
CA THR A 292 1.50 -10.43 -9.24
C THR A 292 2.14 -9.20 -9.88
N GLY A 293 2.02 -8.02 -9.25
CA GLY A 293 2.67 -6.79 -9.68
C GLY A 293 4.20 -6.89 -9.70
N ARG A 294 4.78 -7.79 -8.89
CA ARG A 294 6.21 -8.16 -8.89
C ARG A 294 6.55 -9.28 -9.88
N ARG A 295 5.60 -9.70 -10.74
CA ARG A 295 5.74 -10.77 -11.73
C ARG A 295 5.98 -12.15 -11.11
N THR A 296 5.49 -12.40 -9.91
CA THR A 296 5.49 -13.75 -9.33
C THR A 296 4.66 -14.69 -10.21
N PRO A 297 5.20 -15.84 -10.65
CA PRO A 297 4.45 -16.83 -11.42
C PRO A 297 3.17 -17.26 -10.68
N ALA A 298 2.06 -17.41 -11.41
CA ALA A 298 0.76 -17.73 -10.82
C ALA A 298 0.78 -19.02 -9.99
N ALA A 299 1.57 -20.03 -10.40
CA ALA A 299 1.74 -21.29 -9.68
C ALA A 299 2.39 -21.13 -8.27
N LEU A 300 3.15 -20.05 -8.05
CA LEU A 300 3.79 -19.75 -6.76
C LEU A 300 2.91 -18.89 -5.84
N LEU A 301 1.84 -18.28 -6.32
CA LEU A 301 0.99 -17.39 -5.51
C LEU A 301 0.41 -18.07 -4.27
N PRO A 302 -0.11 -19.31 -4.33
CA PRO A 302 -0.61 -20.00 -3.12
C PRO A 302 0.49 -20.23 -2.09
N LEU A 303 1.70 -20.58 -2.53
CA LEU A 303 2.85 -20.78 -1.65
C LEU A 303 3.34 -19.46 -1.05
N ALA A 304 3.34 -18.38 -1.83
CA ALA A 304 3.67 -17.03 -1.35
C ALA A 304 2.70 -16.58 -0.25
N VAL A 305 1.40 -16.80 -0.43
CA VAL A 305 0.37 -16.49 0.58
C VAL A 305 0.59 -17.31 1.85
N ARG A 306 0.76 -18.64 1.73
CA ARG A 306 1.01 -19.51 2.89
C ARG A 306 2.28 -19.12 3.66
N ALA A 307 3.36 -18.83 2.94
CA ALA A 307 4.61 -18.39 3.54
C ALA A 307 4.45 -17.05 4.26
N ALA A 308 3.76 -16.10 3.65
CA ALA A 308 3.48 -14.79 4.25
C ALA A 308 2.58 -14.90 5.49
N GLN A 309 1.57 -15.78 5.47
CA GLN A 309 0.76 -16.10 6.65
C GLN A 309 1.63 -16.63 7.80
N GLY A 310 2.52 -17.57 7.52
CA GLY A 310 3.46 -18.10 8.52
C GLY A 310 4.43 -17.05 9.07
N SER A 311 4.97 -16.17 8.21
CA SER A 311 5.91 -15.11 8.60
C SER A 311 5.27 -14.01 9.43
N THR A 312 3.99 -13.70 9.17
CA THR A 312 3.26 -12.65 9.90
C THR A 312 2.43 -13.17 11.08
N GLY A 313 2.47 -14.49 11.35
CA GLY A 313 1.68 -15.13 12.41
C GLY A 313 0.17 -15.12 12.14
N ARG A 314 -0.26 -14.80 10.91
CA ARG A 314 -1.67 -14.82 10.51
C ARG A 314 -2.11 -16.25 10.21
N HIS A 315 -3.03 -16.73 11.01
CA HIS A 315 -3.87 -17.86 10.67
C HIS A 315 -5.11 -17.33 9.93
N SER A 316 -5.70 -18.11 9.08
CA SER A 316 -6.69 -17.79 8.03
C SER A 316 -8.00 -17.08 8.45
N ASP A 317 -8.07 -16.54 9.65
CA ASP A 317 -9.20 -15.71 10.08
C ASP A 317 -9.15 -14.38 9.34
N GLY A 318 -9.95 -14.29 8.28
CA GLY A 318 -9.96 -13.14 7.39
C GLY A 318 -10.26 -11.82 8.13
N PRO A 319 -9.78 -10.66 7.61
CA PRO A 319 -10.13 -9.35 8.18
C PRO A 319 -11.65 -9.13 8.24
N ALA A 320 -12.41 -9.74 7.36
CA ALA A 320 -13.86 -9.66 7.34
C ALA A 320 -14.52 -10.29 8.59
N GLU A 321 -13.90 -11.29 9.23
CA GLU A 321 -14.40 -11.88 10.47
C GLU A 321 -13.97 -11.08 11.71
N ALA A 322 -12.75 -10.53 11.69
CA ALA A 322 -12.28 -9.64 12.75
C ALA A 322 -12.95 -8.25 12.71
N LEU A 323 -13.51 -7.87 11.56
CA LEU A 323 -14.30 -6.66 11.32
C LEU A 323 -15.79 -7.00 11.17
N GLY A 324 -16.26 -8.04 11.86
CA GLY A 324 -17.68 -8.36 11.91
C GLY A 324 -18.51 -7.13 12.30
N PRO A 325 -19.79 -7.06 11.91
CA PRO A 325 -20.66 -5.91 12.18
C PRO A 325 -20.69 -5.46 13.64
N ALA A 326 -20.36 -6.36 14.58
CA ALA A 326 -20.33 -6.08 16.00
C ALA A 326 -19.12 -5.26 16.49
N THR A 327 -18.09 -5.03 15.66
CA THR A 327 -16.84 -4.39 16.08
C THR A 327 -16.78 -2.88 15.75
N LEU A 328 -17.40 -2.42 14.65
CA LEU A 328 -17.49 -1.00 14.34
C LEU A 328 -18.63 -0.37 15.14
N ARG A 329 -18.28 0.64 15.93
CA ARG A 329 -19.21 1.35 16.83
C ARG A 329 -19.24 2.86 16.59
N VAL A 330 -18.46 3.34 15.63
CA VAL A 330 -18.31 4.76 15.33
C VAL A 330 -18.66 5.06 13.88
N PRO A 331 -19.19 6.26 13.59
CA PRO A 331 -19.44 6.69 12.22
C PRO A 331 -18.20 6.49 11.35
N THR A 332 -18.39 5.96 10.17
CA THR A 332 -17.29 5.63 9.25
C THR A 332 -17.62 6.11 7.84
N LEU A 333 -16.72 6.90 7.26
CA LEU A 333 -16.76 7.29 5.86
C LEU A 333 -15.73 6.46 5.08
N ILE A 334 -16.17 5.78 4.04
CA ILE A 334 -15.27 5.01 3.15
C ILE A 334 -15.25 5.69 1.78
N PHE A 335 -14.06 6.01 1.29
CA PHE A 335 -13.80 6.35 -0.10
C PHE A 335 -13.19 5.15 -0.79
N HIS A 336 -13.84 4.62 -1.82
CA HIS A 336 -13.33 3.48 -2.56
C HIS A 336 -14.02 3.38 -3.92
N GLY A 337 -13.43 2.66 -4.88
CA GLY A 337 -14.03 2.50 -6.19
C GLY A 337 -13.54 1.27 -6.94
N PRO A 338 -14.24 0.90 -8.02
CA PRO A 338 -13.95 -0.29 -8.83
C PRO A 338 -12.62 -0.22 -9.59
N GLY A 339 -12.02 0.97 -9.74
CA GLY A 339 -10.69 1.16 -10.33
C GLY A 339 -9.54 0.68 -9.46
N ASP A 340 -9.79 0.32 -8.19
CA ASP A 340 -8.78 -0.23 -7.29
C ASP A 340 -8.46 -1.69 -7.65
N THR A 341 -7.21 -1.92 -8.09
CA THR A 341 -6.71 -3.24 -8.48
C THR A 341 -5.92 -3.94 -7.37
N LEU A 342 -5.76 -3.29 -6.21
CA LEU A 342 -5.00 -3.83 -5.08
C LEU A 342 -5.92 -4.31 -3.97
N ALA A 343 -6.86 -3.49 -3.54
CA ALA A 343 -7.85 -3.82 -2.52
C ALA A 343 -9.23 -4.03 -3.17
N PRO A 344 -9.90 -5.18 -2.94
CA PRO A 344 -11.20 -5.46 -3.57
C PRO A 344 -12.31 -4.50 -3.11
N TYR A 345 -12.76 -3.59 -3.98
CA TYR A 345 -13.85 -2.65 -3.73
C TYR A 345 -15.14 -3.31 -3.23
N ARG A 346 -15.43 -4.52 -3.74
CA ARG A 346 -16.62 -5.30 -3.33
C ARG A 346 -16.76 -5.40 -1.82
N LEU A 347 -15.68 -5.56 -1.09
CA LEU A 347 -15.71 -5.72 0.37
C LEU A 347 -16.10 -4.43 1.09
N SER A 348 -15.67 -3.27 0.61
CA SER A 348 -16.11 -1.98 1.14
C SER A 348 -17.61 -1.76 0.93
N ARG A 349 -18.11 -2.14 -0.24
CA ARG A 349 -19.55 -2.09 -0.56
C ARG A 349 -20.37 -3.03 0.34
N GLU A 350 -19.90 -4.25 0.53
CA GLU A 350 -20.56 -5.22 1.42
C GLU A 350 -20.55 -4.76 2.89
N LEU A 351 -19.43 -4.19 3.34
CA LEU A 351 -19.30 -3.66 4.69
C LEU A 351 -20.28 -2.50 4.92
N ALA A 352 -20.36 -1.54 3.99
CA ALA A 352 -21.32 -0.45 4.05
C ALA A 352 -22.77 -0.93 4.01
N ALA A 353 -23.08 -1.92 3.16
CA ALA A 353 -24.43 -2.49 3.07
C ALA A 353 -24.87 -3.22 4.34
N ARG A 354 -23.95 -3.76 5.13
CA ARG A 354 -24.24 -4.42 6.40
C ARG A 354 -24.50 -3.46 7.56
N GLN A 355 -24.00 -2.23 7.49
CA GLN A 355 -24.12 -1.23 8.55
C GLN A 355 -24.41 0.17 7.99
N PRO A 356 -25.54 0.35 7.27
CA PRO A 356 -25.85 1.59 6.57
C PRO A 356 -26.03 2.81 7.50
N ASP A 357 -26.38 2.57 8.76
CA ASP A 357 -26.54 3.63 9.77
C ASP A 357 -25.19 4.17 10.29
N LEU A 358 -24.12 3.41 10.18
CA LEU A 358 -22.78 3.78 10.65
C LEU A 358 -21.80 4.07 9.51
N ILE A 359 -21.96 3.44 8.35
CA ILE A 359 -20.99 3.47 7.28
C ILE A 359 -21.56 4.12 6.04
N SER A 360 -20.97 5.24 5.66
CA SER A 360 -21.22 5.91 4.38
C SER A 360 -20.12 5.54 3.38
N LEU A 361 -20.48 4.96 2.23
CA LEU A 361 -19.58 4.68 1.13
C LEU A 361 -19.69 5.76 0.07
N HIS A 362 -18.57 6.46 -0.18
CA HIS A 362 -18.43 7.39 -1.29
C HIS A 362 -17.67 6.71 -2.43
N GLU A 363 -18.38 6.36 -3.49
CA GLU A 363 -17.80 5.66 -4.64
C GLU A 363 -17.04 6.63 -5.55
N VAL A 364 -15.79 6.26 -5.90
CA VAL A 364 -14.92 7.00 -6.83
C VAL A 364 -14.54 6.08 -7.99
N LEU A 365 -15.11 6.31 -9.18
CA LEU A 365 -15.08 5.35 -10.28
C LEU A 365 -13.69 5.13 -10.88
N ASP A 366 -12.93 6.19 -11.15
CA ASP A 366 -11.70 6.13 -11.95
C ASP A 366 -10.40 6.31 -11.14
N ALA A 367 -10.48 6.13 -9.83
CA ALA A 367 -9.32 6.25 -8.95
C ALA A 367 -8.59 4.92 -8.78
N PRO A 368 -7.24 4.90 -8.87
CA PRO A 368 -6.45 3.75 -8.45
C PRO A 368 -6.39 3.68 -6.92
N HIS A 369 -5.83 2.60 -6.42
CA HIS A 369 -5.65 2.34 -5.00
C HIS A 369 -5.01 3.51 -4.23
N GLY A 370 -5.62 3.92 -3.12
CA GLY A 370 -5.12 4.99 -2.24
C GLY A 370 -5.12 6.38 -2.87
N ALA A 371 -5.88 6.60 -3.95
CA ALA A 371 -5.87 7.84 -4.71
C ALA A 371 -7.28 8.43 -4.94
N MET A 372 -8.18 8.19 -4.02
CA MET A 372 -9.58 8.65 -4.19
C MET A 372 -9.67 10.18 -4.14
N TRP A 373 -8.88 10.85 -3.31
CA TRP A 373 -8.76 12.30 -3.32
C TRP A 373 -8.20 12.82 -4.66
N ASN A 374 -7.22 12.12 -5.22
CA ASN A 374 -6.54 12.55 -6.44
C ASN A 374 -7.46 12.64 -7.66
N ALA A 375 -8.45 11.75 -7.75
CA ALA A 375 -9.38 11.73 -8.86
C ALA A 375 -10.31 12.96 -8.89
N ASP A 376 -10.80 13.39 -7.73
CA ASP A 376 -11.65 14.57 -7.57
C ASP A 376 -11.48 15.15 -6.15
N PRO A 377 -10.50 16.05 -5.93
CA PRO A 377 -10.25 16.65 -4.63
C PRO A 377 -11.47 17.38 -4.06
N GLY A 378 -12.20 18.15 -4.90
CA GLY A 378 -13.33 18.94 -4.45
C GLY A 378 -14.48 18.08 -3.92
N ARG A 379 -14.80 17.01 -4.63
CA ARG A 379 -15.86 16.08 -4.21
C ARG A 379 -15.46 15.28 -2.97
N TYR A 380 -14.19 14.90 -2.86
CA TYR A 380 -13.66 14.22 -1.70
C TYR A 380 -13.76 15.12 -0.44
N GLU A 381 -13.28 16.35 -0.52
CA GLU A 381 -13.28 17.32 0.58
C GLU A 381 -14.71 17.72 0.98
N GLU A 382 -15.64 17.80 0.04
CA GLU A 382 -17.05 18.07 0.36
C GLU A 382 -17.69 16.90 1.12
N ALA A 383 -17.42 15.65 0.74
CA ALA A 383 -17.89 14.49 1.48
C ALA A 383 -17.26 14.43 2.88
N LEU A 384 -15.94 14.72 2.96
CA LEU A 384 -15.22 14.80 4.22
C LEU A 384 -15.78 15.89 5.14
N ARG A 385 -16.10 17.07 4.61
CA ARG A 385 -16.74 18.17 5.36
C ARG A 385 -18.06 17.74 5.98
N ARG A 386 -18.93 17.12 5.18
CA ARG A 386 -20.25 16.64 5.66
C ARG A 386 -20.10 15.62 6.76
N PHE A 387 -19.15 14.72 6.62
CA PHE A 387 -18.87 13.69 7.62
C PHE A 387 -18.31 14.27 8.92
N LEU A 388 -17.38 15.22 8.84
CA LEU A 388 -16.72 15.78 10.01
C LEU A 388 -17.60 16.78 10.76
N THR A 389 -18.55 17.45 10.10
CA THR A 389 -19.39 18.49 10.73
C THR A 389 -20.10 18.03 12.01
N PRO A 390 -20.73 16.87 12.11
CA PRO A 390 -21.35 16.40 13.35
C PRO A 390 -20.35 15.91 14.41
N LEU A 391 -19.07 15.78 14.08
CA LEU A 391 -18.00 15.29 14.97
C LEU A 391 -17.15 16.44 15.54
N MET A 392 -17.51 17.68 15.20
CA MET A 392 -16.81 18.89 15.60
C MET A 392 -17.12 19.29 17.04
#